data_d4cb8b86b218b8a3bb635744c83f94fc
#
_entry.id   d4cb8b86b218b8a3bb635744c83f94fc
#
_cell.length_a   1.000
_cell.length_b   1.000
_cell.length_c   1.000
_cell.angle_alpha   90.00
_cell.angle_beta   90.00
_cell.angle_gamma   90.00
#
_symmetry.space_group_name_H-M   'P 1'
#
loop_
_entity.id
_entity.type
_entity.pdbx_description
1 polymer ?
#
loop_
_entity_poly.entity_id
_entity_poly.type
_entity_poly.pdbx_seq_one_letter_code
_entity_poly.pdbx_strand_id
1 'polypeptide(L)'
;MIKRLHLLSSVHLLSLLVLLALLGACSKEKARMASLVDENALPANLGAPFLYGSNMGYYSGWSDVQLAELLIGNSDKDIDGVGVNSLRPAMYDHFVQRWGYDIRLGAFKKYQQLGGKDHTIFLNGPDDAHRDQTKYCEGVQSKTFANLYEPIWTSSGTVNADNYYANYVYNVVKTYGPYVKYWEVWNEPDYTSNWRATQTWTKSDPNPCDLRNFAAPIQSYVRMLRITHEIVRQLDSDGLVCVGGLGYPSFLDAILRNTDNPDGGKTNADYPKKGGEWFDCLSYHVYPMYYLGDNPNSDAAAKAVINHKNDFQAVLDRYAYDGTTHPKKAFIVTETNIPRKTIGGYAGGDDIQRNFLIKAAVVAQKAGISGLYIYSTAESKPLAEASDPYHAMGFYQRLSSGPYQATITPGGTAWRTVSTLLGTRLYDPAETGKLQLPANIDGGAFYSTNDDDYVYVLWAKTTGASETASAEYSFPTSFPFKTAEQFDWKNKPTRVTGSISLTGSPVFIKP
;
A
#
# COMPACT_ATOMS: atom_id res chain seq x y z
N MET A 1 36.51 -13.96 66.93
CA MET A 1 37.01 -13.43 65.66
C MET A 1 36.54 -14.23 64.43
N ILE A 2 35.93 -15.39 64.63
CA ILE A 2 35.55 -16.32 63.52
C ILE A 2 34.10 -16.08 62.94
N LYS A 3 33.21 -15.44 63.72
CA LYS A 3 31.81 -15.20 63.26
C LYS A 3 31.62 -14.00 62.27
N ARG A 4 32.62 -13.11 62.11
CA ARG A 4 32.51 -11.98 61.15
C ARG A 4 33.02 -12.29 59.75
N LEU A 5 33.79 -13.36 59.54
CA LEU A 5 34.27 -13.74 58.23
C LEU A 5 33.19 -14.48 57.37
N HIS A 6 32.26 -15.18 58.03
CA HIS A 6 31.19 -15.90 57.25
C HIS A 6 30.06 -14.99 56.74
N LEU A 7 29.82 -13.82 57.36
CA LEU A 7 28.77 -12.90 56.88
C LEU A 7 29.22 -12.10 55.65
N LEU A 8 30.51 -11.79 55.50
CA LEU A 8 31.04 -11.08 54.34
C LEU A 8 31.11 -11.95 53.07
N SER A 9 31.34 -13.27 53.23
CA SER A 9 31.35 -14.19 52.06
C SER A 9 29.96 -14.45 51.50
N SER A 10 28.91 -14.48 52.33
CA SER A 10 27.54 -14.70 51.90
C SER A 10 26.93 -13.49 51.20
N VAL A 11 27.29 -12.27 51.61
CA VAL A 11 26.81 -11.03 50.95
C VAL A 11 27.46 -10.86 49.57
N HIS A 12 28.75 -11.21 49.44
CA HIS A 12 29.43 -11.13 48.12
C HIS A 12 28.94 -12.24 47.14
N LEU A 13 28.60 -13.43 47.67
CA LEU A 13 28.04 -14.50 46.83
C LEU A 13 26.63 -14.15 46.36
N LEU A 14 25.81 -13.53 47.19
CA LEU A 14 24.45 -13.10 46.82
C LEU A 14 24.47 -11.95 45.83
N SER A 15 25.39 -10.98 45.99
CA SER A 15 25.55 -9.89 45.00
C SER A 15 26.10 -10.37 43.66
N LEU A 16 26.99 -11.38 43.65
CA LEU A 16 27.49 -11.98 42.42
C LEU A 16 26.39 -12.78 41.66
N LEU A 17 25.54 -13.49 42.43
CA LEU A 17 24.40 -14.24 41.87
C LEU A 17 23.32 -13.30 41.29
N VAL A 18 23.05 -12.17 41.94
CA VAL A 18 22.10 -11.15 41.42
C VAL A 18 22.68 -10.47 40.20
N LEU A 19 23.99 -10.18 40.17
CA LEU A 19 24.64 -9.59 38.99
C LEU A 19 24.66 -10.57 37.79
N LEU A 20 24.92 -11.86 38.04
CA LEU A 20 24.86 -12.91 37.02
C LEU A 20 23.42 -13.15 36.52
N ALA A 21 22.41 -13.03 37.38
CA ALA A 21 21.00 -13.13 36.99
C ALA A 21 20.56 -11.92 36.15
N LEU A 22 21.02 -10.71 36.47
CA LEU A 22 20.78 -9.50 35.69
C LEU A 22 21.50 -9.52 34.34
N LEU A 23 22.73 -10.02 34.28
CA LEU A 23 23.45 -10.21 33.04
C LEU A 23 22.82 -11.31 32.16
N GLY A 24 22.29 -12.38 32.77
CA GLY A 24 21.57 -13.45 32.11
C GLY A 24 20.20 -13.00 31.58
N ALA A 25 19.51 -12.10 32.31
CA ALA A 25 18.27 -11.49 31.84
C ALA A 25 18.52 -10.51 30.68
N CYS A 26 19.52 -9.65 30.77
CA CYS A 26 19.92 -8.75 29.65
C CYS A 26 20.41 -9.51 28.42
N SER A 27 21.12 -10.66 28.60
CA SER A 27 21.55 -11.48 27.46
C SER A 27 20.38 -12.26 26.82
N LYS A 28 19.40 -12.70 27.62
CA LYS A 28 18.17 -13.34 27.14
C LYS A 28 17.26 -12.33 26.43
N GLU A 29 17.18 -11.11 26.93
CA GLU A 29 16.41 -10.05 26.31
C GLU A 29 17.08 -9.54 25.03
N LYS A 30 18.41 -9.41 25.00
CA LYS A 30 19.17 -9.18 23.76
C LYS A 30 19.05 -10.36 22.76
N ALA A 31 19.09 -11.59 23.23
CA ALA A 31 18.88 -12.77 22.39
C ALA A 31 17.42 -12.88 21.91
N ARG A 32 16.45 -12.45 22.73
CA ARG A 32 15.03 -12.38 22.34
C ARG A 32 14.77 -11.23 21.36
N MET A 33 15.44 -10.08 21.50
CA MET A 33 15.40 -9.00 20.51
C MET A 33 16.19 -9.34 19.24
N ALA A 34 17.31 -10.07 19.33
CA ALA A 34 18.04 -10.56 18.16
C ALA A 34 17.33 -11.72 17.46
N SER A 35 16.48 -12.51 18.15
CA SER A 35 15.66 -13.57 17.54
C SER A 35 14.32 -13.04 16.97
N LEU A 36 13.98 -11.78 17.20
CA LEU A 36 12.77 -11.15 16.67
C LEU A 36 13.00 -10.43 15.32
N VAL A 37 14.24 -10.36 14.87
CA VAL A 37 14.56 -9.87 13.54
C VAL A 37 15.46 -10.92 12.87
N ASP A 38 14.85 -11.92 12.28
CA ASP A 38 15.47 -12.63 11.16
C ASP A 38 15.57 -11.57 10.04
N GLU A 39 16.72 -10.92 9.93
CA GLU A 39 16.98 -9.87 8.92
C GLU A 39 16.82 -10.39 7.49
N ASN A 40 16.71 -11.71 7.31
CA ASN A 40 16.43 -12.41 6.07
C ASN A 40 15.01 -12.95 5.98
N ALA A 41 14.19 -12.82 7.02
CA ALA A 41 12.80 -13.21 6.93
C ALA A 41 12.09 -12.29 5.92
N LEU A 42 11.48 -12.90 4.93
CA LEU A 42 10.51 -12.21 4.07
C LEU A 42 9.51 -11.47 4.97
N PRO A 43 9.12 -10.24 4.61
CA PRO A 43 8.08 -9.53 5.38
C PRO A 43 6.92 -10.48 5.67
N ALA A 44 6.45 -10.53 6.90
CA ALA A 44 5.46 -11.48 7.41
C ALA A 44 4.15 -11.57 6.58
N ASN A 45 3.99 -10.71 5.60
CA ASN A 45 2.82 -10.59 4.72
C ASN A 45 2.87 -11.43 3.43
N LEU A 46 3.93 -12.20 3.20
CA LEU A 46 3.99 -13.14 2.06
C LEU A 46 3.17 -14.40 2.32
N GLY A 47 1.99 -14.29 2.77
CA GLY A 47 1.05 -15.37 3.08
C GLY A 47 -0.21 -14.82 3.72
N ALA A 48 -0.31 -13.49 3.86
CA ALA A 48 -1.53 -12.84 4.30
C ALA A 48 -2.52 -12.69 3.13
N PRO A 49 -3.83 -12.70 3.39
CA PRO A 49 -4.84 -12.38 2.40
C PRO A 49 -4.60 -11.01 1.78
N PHE A 50 -4.86 -10.92 0.47
CA PHE A 50 -4.69 -9.70 -0.31
C PHE A 50 -5.55 -8.54 0.23
N LEU A 51 -5.01 -7.32 0.21
CA LEU A 51 -5.73 -6.14 0.63
C LEU A 51 -6.48 -5.53 -0.57
N TYR A 52 -7.80 -5.64 -0.52
CA TYR A 52 -8.72 -4.96 -1.44
C TYR A 52 -8.97 -3.56 -0.90
N GLY A 53 -8.15 -2.61 -1.33
CA GLY A 53 -8.07 -1.28 -0.75
C GLY A 53 -8.85 -0.20 -1.50
N SER A 54 -9.06 0.94 -0.82
CA SER A 54 -9.56 2.17 -1.44
C SER A 54 -8.96 3.40 -0.81
N ASN A 55 -8.72 4.41 -1.66
CA ASN A 55 -8.51 5.78 -1.21
C ASN A 55 -9.87 6.37 -0.79
N MET A 56 -9.96 6.83 0.45
CA MET A 56 -11.23 7.32 0.99
C MET A 56 -11.68 8.63 0.33
N GLY A 57 -10.76 9.56 0.10
CA GLY A 57 -11.08 10.89 -0.37
C GLY A 57 -11.84 11.74 0.67
N TYR A 58 -12.28 12.92 0.23
CA TYR A 58 -13.14 13.82 0.99
C TYR A 58 -14.34 14.21 0.14
N TYR A 59 -15.54 14.01 0.70
CA TYR A 59 -16.80 14.32 0.01
C TYR A 59 -17.67 15.17 0.94
N SER A 60 -18.06 16.34 0.44
CA SER A 60 -18.80 17.33 1.24
C SER A 60 -20.08 16.74 1.84
N GLY A 61 -20.23 16.88 3.15
CA GLY A 61 -21.36 16.36 3.91
C GLY A 61 -21.27 14.90 4.33
N TRP A 62 -20.28 14.13 3.83
CA TRP A 62 -20.06 12.73 4.21
C TRP A 62 -19.00 12.62 5.29
N SER A 63 -19.30 11.88 6.34
CA SER A 63 -18.33 11.54 7.38
C SER A 63 -17.46 10.35 6.98
N ASP A 64 -16.28 10.22 7.61
CA ASP A 64 -15.39 9.08 7.44
C ASP A 64 -16.10 7.74 7.68
N VAL A 65 -17.00 7.69 8.66
CA VAL A 65 -17.80 6.48 8.98
C VAL A 65 -18.75 6.14 7.84
N GLN A 66 -19.48 7.11 7.29
CA GLN A 66 -20.39 6.88 6.18
C GLN A 66 -19.64 6.41 4.92
N LEU A 67 -18.46 6.98 4.65
CA LEU A 67 -17.62 6.54 3.54
C LEU A 67 -17.10 5.11 3.75
N ALA A 68 -16.71 4.75 4.98
CA ALA A 68 -16.29 3.39 5.31
C ALA A 68 -17.46 2.39 5.18
N GLU A 69 -18.68 2.76 5.57
CA GLU A 69 -19.89 1.94 5.36
C GLU A 69 -20.14 1.67 3.86
N LEU A 70 -19.93 2.65 2.99
CA LEU A 70 -20.04 2.46 1.54
C LEU A 70 -18.91 1.57 1.00
N LEU A 71 -17.71 1.64 1.56
CA LEU A 71 -16.55 0.90 1.06
C LEU A 71 -16.53 -0.53 1.59
N ILE A 72 -16.64 -0.72 2.89
CA ILE A 72 -16.53 -2.02 3.56
C ILE A 72 -17.88 -2.74 3.54
N GLY A 73 -18.94 -2.03 3.84
CA GLY A 73 -20.29 -2.53 4.08
C GLY A 73 -20.72 -2.32 5.53
N ASN A 74 -22.02 -2.43 5.78
CA ASN A 74 -22.62 -2.42 7.11
C ASN A 74 -23.92 -3.21 7.11
N SER A 75 -23.88 -4.45 7.57
CA SER A 75 -25.05 -5.34 7.63
C SER A 75 -26.18 -4.80 8.50
N ASP A 76 -25.86 -4.07 9.58
CA ASP A 76 -26.89 -3.49 10.47
C ASP A 76 -27.73 -2.41 9.77
N LYS A 77 -27.23 -1.87 8.66
CA LYS A 77 -27.90 -0.82 7.87
C LYS A 77 -28.29 -1.29 6.46
N ASP A 78 -28.14 -2.58 6.16
CA ASP A 78 -28.37 -3.15 4.82
C ASP A 78 -27.54 -2.46 3.72
N ILE A 79 -26.26 -2.17 4.04
CA ILE A 79 -25.30 -1.60 3.11
C ILE A 79 -24.28 -2.68 2.72
N ASP A 80 -24.35 -3.19 1.48
CA ASP A 80 -23.45 -4.24 1.00
C ASP A 80 -21.97 -3.78 0.89
N GLY A 81 -21.71 -2.48 0.76
CA GLY A 81 -20.37 -1.95 0.46
C GLY A 81 -19.88 -2.31 -0.94
N VAL A 82 -18.60 -2.06 -1.21
CA VAL A 82 -17.90 -2.52 -2.41
C VAL A 82 -16.84 -3.59 -2.10
N GLY A 83 -16.86 -4.14 -0.89
CA GLY A 83 -15.97 -5.22 -0.48
C GLY A 83 -14.52 -4.79 -0.20
N VAL A 84 -14.30 -3.52 0.09
CA VAL A 84 -13.00 -3.03 0.56
C VAL A 84 -12.74 -3.57 1.96
N ASN A 85 -11.52 -4.08 2.20
CA ASN A 85 -11.09 -4.55 3.53
C ASN A 85 -9.96 -3.71 4.13
N SER A 86 -9.41 -2.76 3.38
CA SER A 86 -8.39 -1.83 3.85
C SER A 86 -8.59 -0.43 3.28
N LEU A 87 -8.42 0.59 4.11
CA LEU A 87 -8.65 1.99 3.77
C LEU A 87 -7.32 2.75 3.77
N ARG A 88 -7.22 3.77 2.91
CA ARG A 88 -6.08 4.70 2.87
C ARG A 88 -6.54 6.14 3.12
N PRO A 89 -6.79 6.53 4.37
CA PRO A 89 -7.04 7.92 4.73
C PRO A 89 -5.73 8.70 4.86
N ALA A 90 -5.79 10.01 4.56
CA ALA A 90 -4.71 10.94 4.87
C ALA A 90 -4.65 11.23 6.37
N MET A 91 -3.43 11.41 6.91
CA MET A 91 -3.22 11.88 8.28
C MET A 91 -2.28 13.10 8.25
N TYR A 92 -2.84 14.27 7.97
CA TYR A 92 -2.06 15.50 7.86
C TYR A 92 -1.68 16.08 9.23
N ASP A 93 -0.44 16.57 9.38
CA ASP A 93 -0.02 17.25 10.60
C ASP A 93 -0.91 18.46 10.93
N HIS A 94 -1.17 19.35 9.96
CA HIS A 94 -2.03 20.51 10.18
C HIS A 94 -3.45 20.15 10.63
N PHE A 95 -3.91 18.96 10.29
CA PHE A 95 -5.23 18.47 10.71
C PHE A 95 -5.21 18.03 12.17
N VAL A 96 -4.21 17.21 12.57
CA VAL A 96 -4.11 16.75 13.97
C VAL A 96 -3.65 17.83 14.93
N GLN A 97 -2.88 18.83 14.47
CA GLN A 97 -2.56 20.01 15.28
C GLN A 97 -3.80 20.83 15.59
N ARG A 98 -4.70 20.96 14.62
CA ARG A 98 -5.94 21.73 14.79
C ARG A 98 -7.00 21.01 15.61
N TRP A 99 -7.16 19.69 15.46
CA TRP A 99 -8.29 18.94 15.97
C TRP A 99 -7.96 17.90 17.02
N GLY A 100 -6.68 17.69 17.34
CA GLY A 100 -6.17 16.65 18.23
C GLY A 100 -5.82 15.36 17.51
N TYR A 101 -4.88 14.60 18.09
CA TYR A 101 -4.39 13.35 17.49
C TYR A 101 -5.44 12.24 17.49
N ASP A 102 -6.44 12.29 18.35
CA ASP A 102 -7.51 11.30 18.49
C ASP A 102 -8.75 11.59 17.62
N ILE A 103 -8.74 12.68 16.84
CA ILE A 103 -9.90 13.16 16.06
C ILE A 103 -10.55 12.07 15.17
N ARG A 104 -9.77 11.17 14.62
CA ARG A 104 -10.26 10.06 13.77
C ARG A 104 -10.32 8.71 14.49
N LEU A 105 -9.95 8.64 15.77
CA LEU A 105 -9.88 7.36 16.49
C LEU A 105 -11.23 6.63 16.52
N GLY A 106 -12.33 7.37 16.69
CA GLY A 106 -13.68 6.82 16.61
C GLY A 106 -14.00 6.22 15.23
N ALA A 107 -13.53 6.85 14.16
CA ALA A 107 -13.70 6.34 12.80
C ALA A 107 -12.89 5.04 12.60
N PHE A 108 -11.61 4.98 13.01
CA PHE A 108 -10.79 3.77 12.90
C PHE A 108 -11.35 2.59 13.69
N LYS A 109 -11.89 2.83 14.90
CA LYS A 109 -12.63 1.81 15.66
C LYS A 109 -13.84 1.28 14.85
N LYS A 110 -14.55 2.18 14.19
CA LYS A 110 -15.69 1.78 13.35
C LYS A 110 -15.25 1.01 12.12
N TYR A 111 -14.12 1.38 11.47
CA TYR A 111 -13.57 0.61 10.34
C TYR A 111 -13.30 -0.84 10.74
N GLN A 112 -12.67 -1.05 11.90
CA GLN A 112 -12.39 -2.39 12.42
C GLN A 112 -13.70 -3.16 12.72
N GLN A 113 -14.72 -2.52 13.33
CA GLN A 113 -16.02 -3.11 13.58
C GLN A 113 -16.74 -3.55 12.30
N LEU A 114 -16.53 -2.83 11.19
CA LEU A 114 -17.07 -3.16 9.88
C LEU A 114 -16.28 -4.28 9.16
N GLY A 115 -15.17 -4.74 9.73
CA GLY A 115 -14.30 -5.76 9.13
C GLY A 115 -13.07 -5.22 8.39
N GLY A 116 -12.85 -3.91 8.45
CA GLY A 116 -11.63 -3.28 7.93
C GLY A 116 -10.40 -3.63 8.77
N LYS A 117 -9.25 -3.83 8.12
CA LYS A 117 -8.00 -4.24 8.75
C LYS A 117 -6.79 -3.73 8.00
N ASP A 118 -5.64 -3.76 8.65
CA ASP A 118 -4.34 -3.49 8.02
C ASP A 118 -4.34 -2.20 7.17
N HIS A 119 -4.91 -1.12 7.72
CA HIS A 119 -5.06 0.13 6.99
C HIS A 119 -3.71 0.73 6.62
N THR A 120 -3.70 1.51 5.55
CA THR A 120 -2.57 2.35 5.13
C THR A 120 -2.88 3.80 5.46
N ILE A 121 -1.97 4.52 6.06
CA ILE A 121 -2.07 5.98 6.16
C ILE A 121 -0.81 6.64 5.61
N PHE A 122 -0.95 7.80 5.02
CA PHE A 122 0.18 8.61 4.60
C PHE A 122 0.35 9.84 5.49
N LEU A 123 1.60 10.04 5.89
CA LEU A 123 2.06 11.03 6.86
C LEU A 123 2.65 12.23 6.14
N ASN A 124 1.92 13.35 6.06
CA ASN A 124 2.42 14.56 5.42
C ASN A 124 1.67 15.82 5.90
N GLY A 125 1.76 16.91 5.14
CA GLY A 125 0.98 18.13 5.30
C GLY A 125 1.30 18.86 6.59
N PRO A 126 2.53 19.38 6.77
CA PRO A 126 2.89 20.13 7.97
C PRO A 126 1.96 21.31 8.21
N ASP A 127 1.65 21.57 9.45
CA ASP A 127 1.06 22.84 9.89
C ASP A 127 1.97 24.00 9.48
N ASP A 128 1.43 25.19 9.31
CA ASP A 128 2.21 26.36 8.90
C ASP A 128 3.31 26.72 9.92
N ALA A 129 3.09 26.45 11.21
CA ALA A 129 4.08 26.63 12.26
C ALA A 129 5.19 25.54 12.24
N HIS A 130 4.90 24.39 11.65
CA HIS A 130 5.85 23.27 11.55
C HIS A 130 6.55 23.19 10.18
N ARG A 131 6.15 24.04 9.22
CA ARG A 131 6.65 23.99 7.86
C ARG A 131 8.02 24.62 7.73
N ASP A 132 8.91 23.97 7.00
CA ASP A 132 10.18 24.55 6.58
C ASP A 132 9.94 25.75 5.65
N GLN A 133 10.56 26.89 5.99
CA GLN A 133 10.42 28.16 5.28
C GLN A 133 11.47 28.36 4.18
N THR A 134 12.34 27.37 3.95
CA THR A 134 13.40 27.44 2.94
C THR A 134 12.81 27.60 1.54
N LYS A 135 13.33 28.56 0.79
CA LYS A 135 13.01 28.77 -0.62
C LYS A 135 14.15 28.23 -1.46
N TYR A 136 13.92 27.13 -2.17
CA TYR A 136 14.94 26.48 -3.01
C TYR A 136 15.11 27.17 -4.37
N CYS A 137 14.05 27.81 -4.88
CA CYS A 137 14.06 28.61 -6.10
C CYS A 137 12.91 29.59 -6.09
N GLU A 138 12.91 30.52 -7.04
CA GLU A 138 11.85 31.52 -7.15
C GLU A 138 10.46 30.87 -7.23
N GLY A 139 9.56 31.29 -6.35
CA GLY A 139 8.19 30.76 -6.26
C GLY A 139 8.05 29.35 -5.69
N VAL A 140 9.14 28.70 -5.28
CA VAL A 140 9.10 27.34 -4.71
C VAL A 140 9.63 27.33 -3.29
N GLN A 141 8.71 27.23 -2.35
CA GLN A 141 9.00 27.03 -0.93
C GLN A 141 8.94 25.54 -0.58
N SER A 142 9.76 25.12 0.36
CA SER A 142 9.70 23.78 0.94
C SER A 142 8.29 23.42 1.40
N LYS A 143 7.90 22.17 1.21
CA LYS A 143 6.64 21.62 1.71
C LYS A 143 6.84 20.68 2.88
N THR A 144 8.11 20.45 3.30
CA THR A 144 8.45 19.55 4.40
C THR A 144 8.35 20.22 5.76
N PHE A 145 8.73 19.49 6.78
CA PHE A 145 8.79 19.96 8.16
C PHE A 145 10.09 20.71 8.43
N ALA A 146 10.01 21.77 9.21
CA ALA A 146 11.15 22.38 9.86
C ALA A 146 11.74 21.45 10.94
N ASN A 147 12.95 21.73 11.36
CA ASN A 147 13.62 21.03 12.47
C ASN A 147 13.78 19.51 12.28
N LEU A 148 13.79 19.02 11.03
CA LEU A 148 13.94 17.58 10.76
C LEU A 148 15.24 16.99 11.32
N TYR A 149 16.29 17.80 11.46
CA TYR A 149 17.61 17.37 11.91
C TYR A 149 17.83 17.52 13.40
N GLU A 150 16.87 18.05 14.15
CA GLU A 150 16.87 17.92 15.62
C GLU A 150 16.88 16.43 16.00
N PRO A 151 17.46 16.06 17.16
CA PRO A 151 17.43 14.69 17.63
C PRO A 151 16.02 14.12 17.65
N ILE A 152 15.85 12.86 17.24
CA ILE A 152 14.54 12.16 17.26
C ILE A 152 14.11 11.94 18.71
N TRP A 153 15.07 11.57 19.55
CA TRP A 153 14.87 11.23 20.95
C TRP A 153 15.61 12.20 21.86
N THR A 154 15.00 12.55 22.98
CA THR A 154 15.68 13.27 24.06
C THR A 154 16.66 12.34 24.79
N SER A 155 17.51 12.90 25.64
CA SER A 155 18.42 12.11 26.51
C SER A 155 17.68 11.17 27.48
N SER A 156 16.41 11.44 27.80
CA SER A 156 15.54 10.56 28.58
C SER A 156 14.86 9.45 27.79
N GLY A 157 15.07 9.37 26.48
CA GLY A 157 14.46 8.35 25.61
C GLY A 157 13.01 8.66 25.20
N THR A 158 12.50 9.85 25.51
CA THR A 158 11.19 10.32 24.99
C THR A 158 11.35 10.97 23.63
N VAL A 159 10.27 11.02 22.82
CA VAL A 159 10.31 11.75 21.56
C VAL A 159 10.64 13.23 21.80
N ASN A 160 11.49 13.80 20.95
CA ASN A 160 11.85 15.22 21.03
C ASN A 160 10.76 16.09 20.36
N ALA A 161 10.10 16.94 21.15
CA ALA A 161 9.06 17.84 20.66
C ALA A 161 9.59 18.92 19.70
N ASP A 162 10.88 19.25 19.76
CA ASP A 162 11.49 20.23 18.87
C ASP A 162 11.72 19.67 17.45
N ASN A 163 11.76 18.35 17.29
CA ASN A 163 11.67 17.70 15.99
C ASN A 163 10.19 17.52 15.64
N TYR A 164 9.63 18.47 14.92
CA TYR A 164 8.18 18.53 14.64
C TYR A 164 7.66 17.28 13.93
N TYR A 165 8.42 16.76 12.98
CA TYR A 165 8.02 15.53 12.28
C TYR A 165 8.06 14.30 13.19
N ALA A 166 9.11 14.17 14.03
CA ALA A 166 9.21 13.07 14.98
C ALA A 166 8.07 13.09 16.00
N ASN A 167 7.77 14.26 16.57
CA ASN A 167 6.67 14.43 17.51
C ASN A 167 5.30 14.09 16.87
N TYR A 168 5.08 14.57 15.65
CA TYR A 168 3.86 14.25 14.89
C TYR A 168 3.73 12.75 14.63
N VAL A 169 4.74 12.10 14.05
CA VAL A 169 4.72 10.66 13.76
C VAL A 169 4.54 9.83 15.02
N TYR A 170 5.25 10.18 16.10
CA TYR A 170 5.14 9.48 17.38
C TYR A 170 3.70 9.45 17.91
N ASN A 171 3.02 10.60 17.92
CA ASN A 171 1.66 10.69 18.44
C ASN A 171 0.65 10.00 17.51
N VAL A 172 0.85 10.05 16.19
CA VAL A 172 -0.01 9.33 15.23
C VAL A 172 0.18 7.82 15.37
N VAL A 173 1.42 7.31 15.39
CA VAL A 173 1.67 5.87 15.53
C VAL A 173 1.16 5.35 16.89
N LYS A 174 1.40 6.09 17.97
CA LYS A 174 0.89 5.75 19.30
C LYS A 174 -0.64 5.64 19.34
N THR A 175 -1.34 6.50 18.60
CA THR A 175 -2.81 6.55 18.59
C THR A 175 -3.43 5.52 17.67
N TYR A 176 -2.86 5.31 16.49
CA TYR A 176 -3.46 4.53 15.41
C TYR A 176 -2.76 3.19 15.12
N GLY A 177 -1.63 2.88 15.77
CA GLY A 177 -0.90 1.62 15.57
C GLY A 177 -1.77 0.36 15.58
N PRO A 178 -2.76 0.22 16.50
CA PRO A 178 -3.63 -0.95 16.51
C PRO A 178 -4.51 -1.16 15.26
N TYR A 179 -4.60 -0.18 14.36
CA TYR A 179 -5.45 -0.19 13.17
C TYR A 179 -4.68 -0.11 11.86
N VAL A 180 -3.42 0.33 11.91
CA VAL A 180 -2.62 0.66 10.75
C VAL A 180 -1.48 -0.35 10.60
N LYS A 181 -1.31 -0.87 9.40
CA LYS A 181 -0.20 -1.76 9.06
C LYS A 181 0.88 -1.07 8.24
N TYR A 182 0.46 -0.17 7.34
CA TYR A 182 1.34 0.47 6.38
C TYR A 182 1.42 1.97 6.63
N TRP A 183 2.62 2.43 6.97
CA TRP A 183 2.94 3.82 7.31
C TRP A 183 3.66 4.46 6.14
N GLU A 184 2.94 5.11 5.24
CA GLU A 184 3.54 5.80 4.10
C GLU A 184 4.13 7.14 4.51
N VAL A 185 5.39 7.33 4.14
CA VAL A 185 6.09 8.60 4.36
C VAL A 185 5.83 9.51 3.17
N TRP A 186 4.98 10.51 3.35
CA TRP A 186 4.51 11.44 2.33
C TRP A 186 3.46 10.84 1.36
N ASN A 187 3.06 11.66 0.35
CA ASN A 187 2.26 11.24 -0.81
C ASN A 187 2.88 11.83 -2.07
N GLU A 188 3.32 10.96 -2.97
CA GLU A 188 3.96 11.32 -4.25
C GLU A 188 5.07 12.38 -4.08
N PRO A 189 6.11 12.10 -3.27
CA PRO A 189 7.21 13.06 -3.07
C PRO A 189 7.96 13.36 -4.38
N ASP A 190 7.87 12.45 -5.34
CA ASP A 190 8.51 12.49 -6.65
C ASP A 190 7.64 13.11 -7.75
N TYR A 191 6.41 13.58 -7.41
CA TYR A 191 5.54 14.20 -8.41
C TYR A 191 6.19 15.43 -9.04
N THR A 192 6.25 15.42 -10.36
CA THR A 192 6.85 16.49 -11.17
C THR A 192 5.99 16.81 -12.39
N SER A 193 5.92 18.09 -12.77
CA SER A 193 5.38 18.49 -14.08
C SER A 193 6.41 18.39 -15.22
N ASN A 194 7.69 18.15 -14.88
CA ASN A 194 8.79 17.99 -15.82
C ASN A 194 9.27 16.51 -15.82
N TRP A 195 8.52 15.64 -16.49
CA TRP A 195 8.87 14.21 -16.56
C TRP A 195 10.26 13.95 -17.11
N ARG A 196 10.85 14.88 -17.93
CA ARG A 196 12.22 14.74 -18.45
C ARG A 196 13.27 14.85 -17.34
N ALA A 197 13.00 15.59 -16.28
CA ALA A 197 13.91 15.67 -15.14
C ALA A 197 14.13 14.30 -14.49
N THR A 198 13.11 13.43 -14.47
CA THR A 198 13.20 12.10 -13.87
C THR A 198 14.27 11.22 -14.52
N GLN A 199 14.62 11.47 -15.78
CA GLN A 199 15.66 10.72 -16.51
C GLN A 199 17.06 10.97 -15.96
N THR A 200 17.27 12.06 -15.25
CA THR A 200 18.56 12.42 -14.65
C THR A 200 18.74 11.91 -13.23
N TRP A 201 17.65 11.54 -12.55
CA TRP A 201 17.64 11.22 -11.12
C TRP A 201 18.42 9.93 -10.75
N THR A 202 18.74 9.09 -11.73
CA THR A 202 19.64 7.95 -11.52
C THR A 202 21.13 8.34 -11.47
N LYS A 203 21.48 9.58 -11.88
CA LYS A 203 22.86 10.09 -11.94
C LYS A 203 23.10 11.25 -10.99
N SER A 204 22.08 12.06 -10.75
CA SER A 204 22.10 13.23 -9.88
C SER A 204 20.88 13.20 -8.97
N ASP A 205 20.95 13.88 -7.83
CA ASP A 205 19.80 14.00 -6.95
C ASP A 205 18.69 14.84 -7.60
N PRO A 206 17.42 14.53 -7.31
CA PRO A 206 16.31 15.34 -7.76
C PRO A 206 16.45 16.78 -7.29
N ASN A 207 16.27 17.74 -8.22
CA ASN A 207 16.23 19.14 -7.82
C ASN A 207 14.94 19.43 -7.05
N PRO A 208 14.98 20.01 -5.84
CA PRO A 208 13.79 20.39 -5.08
C PRO A 208 12.75 21.16 -5.89
N CYS A 209 13.17 21.95 -6.87
CA CYS A 209 12.30 22.74 -7.73
C CYS A 209 11.46 21.91 -8.71
N ASP A 210 11.90 20.71 -9.03
CA ASP A 210 11.15 19.77 -9.86
C ASP A 210 10.13 18.96 -9.04
N LEU A 211 10.31 18.84 -7.72
CA LEU A 211 9.48 18.03 -6.83
C LEU A 211 8.25 18.82 -6.33
N ARG A 212 7.19 18.82 -7.12
CA ARG A 212 5.99 19.66 -6.88
C ARG A 212 5.28 19.39 -5.55
N ASN A 213 5.27 18.14 -5.09
CA ASN A 213 4.60 17.78 -3.85
C ASN A 213 5.50 17.84 -2.62
N PHE A 214 6.82 17.82 -2.80
CA PHE A 214 7.79 17.75 -1.70
C PHE A 214 8.64 19.01 -1.55
N ALA A 215 9.17 19.52 -2.66
CA ALA A 215 9.96 20.74 -2.78
C ALA A 215 11.10 20.84 -1.73
N ALA A 216 11.85 19.75 -1.53
CA ALA A 216 13.00 19.70 -0.62
C ALA A 216 14.05 18.69 -1.12
N PRO A 217 15.30 18.72 -0.62
CA PRO A 217 16.35 17.78 -0.97
C PRO A 217 15.97 16.33 -0.65
N ILE A 218 16.49 15.38 -1.43
CA ILE A 218 16.26 13.95 -1.22
C ILE A 218 16.71 13.49 0.17
N GLN A 219 17.74 14.11 0.74
CA GLN A 219 18.24 13.82 2.08
C GLN A 219 17.19 14.09 3.15
N SER A 220 16.38 15.12 2.99
CA SER A 220 15.23 15.41 3.87
C SER A 220 14.19 14.29 3.81
N TYR A 221 13.96 13.71 2.63
CA TYR A 221 13.05 12.59 2.48
C TYR A 221 13.60 11.32 3.17
N VAL A 222 14.88 11.02 2.97
CA VAL A 222 15.56 9.92 3.68
C VAL A 222 15.52 10.12 5.21
N ARG A 223 15.67 11.38 5.67
CA ARG A 223 15.54 11.71 7.09
C ARG A 223 14.13 11.42 7.63
N MET A 224 13.10 11.74 6.88
CA MET A 224 11.72 11.42 7.25
C MET A 224 11.47 9.90 7.28
N LEU A 225 12.00 9.14 6.32
CA LEU A 225 11.97 7.67 6.34
C LEU A 225 12.63 7.13 7.63
N ARG A 226 13.82 7.62 7.99
CA ARG A 226 14.52 7.22 9.21
C ARG A 226 13.71 7.52 10.47
N ILE A 227 13.20 8.75 10.60
CA ILE A 227 12.38 9.15 11.76
C ILE A 227 11.16 8.23 11.89
N THR A 228 10.43 8.00 10.81
CA THR A 228 9.26 7.14 10.82
C THR A 228 9.65 5.70 11.20
N HIS A 229 10.72 5.17 10.62
CA HIS A 229 11.18 3.81 10.89
C HIS A 229 11.58 3.63 12.36
N GLU A 230 12.38 4.53 12.95
CA GLU A 230 12.78 4.45 14.35
C GLU A 230 11.57 4.50 15.30
N ILE A 231 10.58 5.35 14.99
CA ILE A 231 9.36 5.49 15.81
C ILE A 231 8.45 4.26 15.67
N VAL A 232 8.20 3.79 14.45
CA VAL A 232 7.37 2.62 14.21
C VAL A 232 7.98 1.39 14.88
N ARG A 233 9.30 1.17 14.75
CA ARG A 233 9.97 0.04 15.43
C ARG A 233 9.84 0.09 16.95
N GLN A 234 9.75 1.26 17.54
CA GLN A 234 9.61 1.41 18.98
C GLN A 234 8.18 1.22 19.48
N LEU A 235 7.17 1.65 18.70
CA LEU A 235 5.78 1.70 19.14
C LEU A 235 4.89 0.60 18.53
N ASP A 236 5.24 0.12 17.35
CA ASP A 236 4.43 -0.80 16.53
C ASP A 236 5.37 -1.74 15.77
N SER A 237 5.78 -2.83 16.44
CA SER A 237 6.75 -3.79 15.89
C SER A 237 6.25 -4.48 14.61
N ASP A 238 4.94 -4.54 14.40
CA ASP A 238 4.31 -5.20 13.26
C ASP A 238 4.02 -4.22 12.11
N GLY A 239 4.13 -2.92 12.36
CA GLY A 239 3.94 -1.86 11.37
C GLY A 239 5.05 -1.87 10.31
N LEU A 240 4.69 -1.60 9.06
CA LEU A 240 5.59 -1.51 7.92
C LEU A 240 5.72 -0.07 7.46
N VAL A 241 6.95 0.42 7.43
CA VAL A 241 7.24 1.75 6.87
C VAL A 241 7.32 1.64 5.36
N CYS A 242 6.55 2.48 4.66
CA CYS A 242 6.47 2.50 3.22
C CYS A 242 6.99 3.84 2.68
N VAL A 243 7.59 3.81 1.49
CA VAL A 243 7.78 5.03 0.71
C VAL A 243 6.42 5.61 0.30
N GLY A 244 6.34 6.87 -0.07
CA GLY A 244 5.09 7.62 -0.21
C GLY A 244 4.41 7.53 -1.58
N GLY A 245 4.08 6.33 -2.07
CA GLY A 245 3.36 6.18 -3.33
C GLY A 245 4.13 6.72 -4.54
N LEU A 246 5.32 6.15 -4.81
CA LEU A 246 6.21 6.64 -5.85
C LEU A 246 5.65 6.41 -7.26
N GLY A 247 5.84 7.39 -8.14
CA GLY A 247 5.58 7.28 -9.57
C GLY A 247 6.83 6.93 -10.38
N TYR A 248 8.03 7.23 -9.88
CA TYR A 248 9.27 7.12 -10.67
C TYR A 248 10.33 6.23 -10.01
N PRO A 249 10.74 5.12 -10.67
CA PRO A 249 11.83 4.25 -10.18
C PRO A 249 13.15 5.00 -9.99
N SER A 250 13.39 6.08 -10.75
CA SER A 250 14.59 6.91 -10.60
C SER A 250 14.62 7.70 -9.27
N PHE A 251 13.49 8.01 -8.68
CA PHE A 251 13.42 8.61 -7.33
C PHE A 251 13.79 7.58 -6.26
N LEU A 252 13.34 6.32 -6.42
CA LEU A 252 13.80 5.23 -5.56
C LEU A 252 15.32 5.06 -5.64
N ASP A 253 15.91 5.12 -6.85
CA ASP A 253 17.36 5.09 -7.01
C ASP A 253 18.06 6.19 -6.20
N ALA A 254 17.52 7.42 -6.23
CA ALA A 254 18.03 8.51 -5.41
C ALA A 254 17.90 8.26 -3.91
N ILE A 255 16.80 7.66 -3.43
CA ILE A 255 16.66 7.23 -2.02
C ILE A 255 17.75 6.24 -1.64
N LEU A 256 17.96 5.20 -2.46
CA LEU A 256 18.88 4.11 -2.17
C LEU A 256 20.36 4.54 -2.23
N ARG A 257 20.66 5.58 -2.99
CA ARG A 257 22.01 6.17 -3.15
C ARG A 257 22.41 7.02 -1.96
N ASN A 258 21.45 7.74 -1.36
CA ASN A 258 21.69 8.75 -0.35
C ASN A 258 21.47 8.21 1.08
N THR A 259 22.13 8.87 2.05
CA THR A 259 21.77 8.82 3.47
C THR A 259 20.92 10.03 3.82
N ASP A 260 20.49 10.14 5.07
CA ASP A 260 19.83 11.32 5.62
C ASP A 260 20.82 12.47 5.98
N ASN A 261 22.07 12.40 5.56
CA ASN A 261 23.06 13.44 5.78
C ASN A 261 22.73 14.70 4.95
N PRO A 262 22.44 15.86 5.59
CA PRO A 262 22.13 17.09 4.86
C PRO A 262 23.30 17.58 3.98
N ASP A 263 24.55 17.21 4.32
CA ASP A 263 25.74 17.57 3.59
C ASP A 263 26.01 16.60 2.43
N GLY A 264 25.05 16.48 1.52
CA GLY A 264 25.21 15.76 0.24
C GLY A 264 25.00 14.24 0.35
N GLY A 265 24.29 13.74 1.34
CA GLY A 265 23.82 12.35 1.41
C GLY A 265 24.90 11.27 1.58
N LYS A 266 26.12 11.66 1.96
CA LYS A 266 27.23 10.72 2.15
C LYS A 266 27.18 10.05 3.51
N THR A 267 27.62 8.81 3.59
CA THR A 267 27.78 8.09 4.86
C THR A 267 28.88 8.71 5.72
N ASN A 268 28.61 8.86 7.01
CA ASN A 268 29.57 9.17 8.06
C ASN A 268 29.11 8.55 9.39
N ALA A 269 29.76 8.89 10.51
CA ALA A 269 29.44 8.33 11.81
C ALA A 269 28.00 8.64 12.29
N ASP A 270 27.49 9.84 11.96
CA ASP A 270 26.13 10.27 12.37
C ASP A 270 25.05 9.80 11.41
N TYR A 271 25.43 9.53 10.13
CA TYR A 271 24.55 9.10 9.05
C TYR A 271 25.08 7.83 8.37
N PRO A 272 25.14 6.69 9.11
CA PRO A 272 25.84 5.48 8.64
C PRO A 272 25.06 4.67 7.60
N LYS A 273 23.72 4.85 7.52
CA LYS A 273 22.83 4.00 6.73
C LYS A 273 22.22 4.76 5.57
N LYS A 274 22.08 4.10 4.42
CA LYS A 274 21.38 4.62 3.24
C LYS A 274 19.88 4.47 3.36
N GLY A 275 19.14 5.17 2.49
CA GLY A 275 17.69 5.25 2.54
C GLY A 275 16.97 3.91 2.48
N GLY A 276 17.55 2.90 1.83
CA GLY A 276 16.99 1.56 1.78
C GLY A 276 16.87 0.84 3.13
N GLU A 277 17.66 1.25 4.13
CA GLU A 277 17.58 0.68 5.49
C GLU A 277 16.37 1.22 6.31
N TRP A 278 15.66 2.23 5.77
CA TRP A 278 14.66 2.95 6.53
C TRP A 278 13.22 2.72 6.06
N PHE A 279 12.99 1.74 5.18
CA PHE A 279 11.65 1.32 4.79
C PHE A 279 11.57 -0.18 4.56
N ASP A 280 10.38 -0.75 4.71
CA ASP A 280 10.08 -2.18 4.60
C ASP A 280 9.29 -2.49 3.33
N CYS A 281 8.48 -1.53 2.91
CA CYS A 281 7.52 -1.69 1.83
C CYS A 281 7.69 -0.58 0.79
N LEU A 282 7.66 -0.96 -0.47
CA LEU A 282 7.58 -0.03 -1.58
C LEU A 282 6.10 0.14 -1.96
N SER A 283 5.55 1.31 -1.65
CA SER A 283 4.28 1.72 -2.22
C SER A 283 4.49 2.52 -3.50
N TYR A 284 3.63 2.30 -4.48
CA TYR A 284 3.69 3.03 -5.74
C TYR A 284 2.32 3.34 -6.30
N HIS A 285 2.27 4.39 -7.12
CA HIS A 285 1.10 4.80 -7.86
C HIS A 285 1.29 4.51 -9.34
N VAL A 286 0.26 3.96 -9.96
CA VAL A 286 0.24 3.72 -11.40
C VAL A 286 -1.15 3.91 -11.96
N TYR A 287 -1.28 4.82 -12.90
CA TYR A 287 -2.51 5.03 -13.65
C TYR A 287 -2.31 4.52 -15.07
N PRO A 288 -2.84 3.32 -15.39
CA PRO A 288 -2.55 2.64 -16.66
C PRO A 288 -2.85 3.46 -17.90
N MET A 289 -3.84 4.36 -17.84
CA MET A 289 -4.21 5.23 -18.96
C MET A 289 -3.04 6.02 -19.57
N TYR A 290 -1.95 6.24 -18.82
CA TYR A 290 -0.74 6.89 -19.31
C TYR A 290 0.18 5.96 -20.13
N TYR A 291 -0.07 4.64 -20.12
CA TYR A 291 0.80 3.60 -20.66
C TYR A 291 0.13 2.75 -21.74
N LEU A 292 -1.14 2.99 -22.06
CA LEU A 292 -1.90 2.12 -22.97
C LEU A 292 -1.61 2.36 -24.46
N GLY A 293 -1.11 3.54 -24.82
CA GLY A 293 -0.83 3.88 -26.22
C GLY A 293 -2.08 3.73 -27.12
N ASP A 294 -1.87 3.20 -28.34
CA ASP A 294 -2.91 3.05 -29.35
C ASP A 294 -3.81 1.82 -29.16
N ASN A 295 -3.50 0.95 -28.20
CA ASN A 295 -4.21 -0.31 -27.98
C ASN A 295 -4.76 -0.42 -26.55
N PRO A 296 -5.67 0.49 -26.12
CA PRO A 296 -6.20 0.48 -24.78
C PRO A 296 -7.14 -0.71 -24.57
N ASN A 297 -6.76 -1.56 -23.60
CA ASN A 297 -7.59 -2.68 -23.14
C ASN A 297 -7.22 -3.04 -21.70
N SER A 298 -8.07 -3.84 -21.05
CA SER A 298 -7.91 -4.19 -19.63
C SER A 298 -6.71 -5.11 -19.33
N ASP A 299 -6.27 -5.96 -20.26
CA ASP A 299 -5.06 -6.78 -20.11
C ASP A 299 -3.80 -5.91 -20.16
N ALA A 300 -3.73 -4.98 -21.12
CA ALA A 300 -2.63 -4.01 -21.20
C ALA A 300 -2.57 -3.14 -19.93
N ALA A 301 -3.72 -2.74 -19.42
CA ALA A 301 -3.82 -1.96 -18.19
C ALA A 301 -3.35 -2.73 -16.94
N ALA A 302 -3.80 -3.97 -16.78
CA ALA A 302 -3.34 -4.83 -15.68
C ALA A 302 -1.85 -5.13 -15.77
N LYS A 303 -1.33 -5.35 -17.00
CA LYS A 303 0.10 -5.51 -17.26
C LYS A 303 0.91 -4.26 -16.89
N ALA A 304 0.39 -3.05 -17.12
CA ALA A 304 1.08 -1.80 -16.75
C ALA A 304 1.34 -1.73 -15.23
N VAL A 305 0.43 -2.23 -14.39
CA VAL A 305 0.63 -2.32 -12.94
C VAL A 305 1.84 -3.20 -12.62
N ILE A 306 1.96 -4.34 -13.28
CA ILE A 306 3.05 -5.30 -13.04
C ILE A 306 4.37 -4.80 -13.64
N ASN A 307 4.34 -4.19 -14.81
CA ASN A 307 5.55 -3.61 -15.41
C ASN A 307 6.16 -2.55 -14.48
N HIS A 308 5.32 -1.69 -13.91
CA HIS A 308 5.77 -0.65 -12.98
C HIS A 308 6.39 -1.25 -11.71
N LYS A 309 5.79 -2.29 -11.14
CA LYS A 309 6.39 -3.08 -10.05
C LYS A 309 7.77 -3.62 -10.45
N ASN A 310 7.90 -4.19 -11.65
CA ASN A 310 9.14 -4.78 -12.12
C ASN A 310 10.24 -3.72 -12.34
N ASP A 311 9.87 -2.51 -12.78
CA ASP A 311 10.81 -1.39 -12.92
C ASP A 311 11.37 -0.97 -11.54
N PHE A 312 10.54 -0.92 -10.51
CA PHE A 312 10.99 -0.69 -9.14
C PHE A 312 11.82 -1.85 -8.60
N GLN A 313 11.42 -3.10 -8.86
CA GLN A 313 12.18 -4.27 -8.44
C GLN A 313 13.59 -4.25 -9.05
N ALA A 314 13.72 -3.90 -10.33
CA ALA A 314 15.03 -3.78 -10.99
C ALA A 314 15.92 -2.72 -10.33
N VAL A 315 15.34 -1.66 -9.75
CA VAL A 315 16.12 -0.71 -8.95
C VAL A 315 16.56 -1.35 -7.64
N LEU A 316 15.65 -2.00 -6.90
CA LEU A 316 15.98 -2.69 -5.64
C LEU A 316 17.08 -3.74 -5.83
N ASP A 317 17.02 -4.53 -6.90
CA ASP A 317 18.00 -5.58 -7.22
C ASP A 317 19.40 -4.99 -7.45
N ARG A 318 19.51 -3.82 -8.10
CA ARG A 318 20.81 -3.12 -8.29
C ARG A 318 21.47 -2.74 -6.96
N TYR A 319 20.70 -2.56 -5.90
CA TYR A 319 21.18 -2.25 -4.56
C TYR A 319 21.11 -3.47 -3.62
N ALA A 320 20.99 -4.68 -4.21
CA ALA A 320 21.02 -5.97 -3.52
C ALA A 320 19.89 -6.16 -2.47
N TYR A 321 18.73 -5.51 -2.66
CA TYR A 321 17.50 -5.79 -1.90
C TYR A 321 16.74 -6.98 -2.51
N ASP A 322 17.48 -8.08 -2.73
CA ASP A 322 17.02 -9.30 -3.40
C ASP A 322 16.67 -10.44 -2.41
N GLY A 323 16.89 -10.21 -1.11
CA GLY A 323 16.65 -11.18 -0.04
C GLY A 323 17.89 -12.05 0.28
N THR A 324 19.02 -11.77 -0.32
CA THR A 324 20.30 -12.44 -0.01
C THR A 324 21.24 -11.51 0.76
N THR A 325 21.47 -10.31 0.27
CA THR A 325 22.33 -9.30 0.91
C THR A 325 21.52 -8.38 1.82
N HIS A 326 20.39 -7.89 1.32
CA HIS A 326 19.43 -7.11 2.09
C HIS A 326 18.04 -7.73 1.99
N PRO A 327 17.18 -7.58 3.02
CA PRO A 327 15.81 -8.08 3.01
C PRO A 327 15.04 -7.58 1.78
N LYS A 328 14.22 -8.44 1.17
CA LYS A 328 13.30 -8.02 0.12
C LYS A 328 12.31 -7.00 0.66
N LYS A 329 11.97 -6.02 -0.19
CA LYS A 329 10.90 -5.08 0.13
C LYS A 329 9.55 -5.65 -0.30
N ALA A 330 8.54 -5.52 0.54
CA ALA A 330 7.16 -5.78 0.15
C ALA A 330 6.69 -4.75 -0.88
N PHE A 331 5.66 -5.08 -1.66
CA PHE A 331 5.06 -4.17 -2.64
C PHE A 331 3.58 -3.97 -2.35
N ILE A 332 3.13 -2.72 -2.45
CA ILE A 332 1.73 -2.33 -2.35
C ILE A 332 1.43 -1.23 -3.37
N VAL A 333 0.29 -1.32 -4.04
CA VAL A 333 -0.17 -0.26 -4.96
C VAL A 333 -1.18 0.60 -4.21
N THR A 334 -0.79 1.81 -3.89
CA THR A 334 -1.63 2.67 -3.05
C THR A 334 -2.51 3.65 -3.82
N GLU A 335 -2.30 3.75 -5.15
CA GLU A 335 -3.27 4.36 -6.07
C GLU A 335 -3.19 3.75 -7.46
N THR A 336 -4.35 3.36 -7.99
CA THR A 336 -4.54 2.98 -9.39
C THR A 336 -6.01 3.06 -9.79
N ASN A 337 -6.29 3.32 -11.03
CA ASN A 337 -7.59 3.14 -11.67
C ASN A 337 -7.52 3.53 -13.16
N ILE A 338 -8.64 3.34 -13.87
CA ILE A 338 -8.92 3.81 -15.23
C ILE A 338 -10.24 4.60 -15.20
N PRO A 339 -10.40 5.71 -15.95
CA PRO A 339 -11.65 6.44 -15.97
C PRO A 339 -12.77 5.64 -16.67
N ARG A 340 -14.01 5.84 -16.25
CA ARG A 340 -15.21 5.23 -16.87
C ARG A 340 -15.56 5.79 -18.25
N LYS A 341 -14.85 6.81 -18.69
CA LYS A 341 -15.07 7.51 -19.96
C LYS A 341 -13.73 7.95 -20.52
N THR A 342 -13.56 7.90 -21.82
CA THR A 342 -12.41 8.53 -22.49
C THR A 342 -12.47 10.04 -22.29
N ILE A 343 -11.42 10.64 -21.70
CA ILE A 343 -11.35 12.06 -21.38
C ILE A 343 -9.95 12.57 -21.74
N GLY A 344 -9.89 13.68 -22.49
CA GLY A 344 -8.61 14.33 -22.81
C GLY A 344 -7.64 13.45 -23.62
N GLY A 345 -8.14 12.49 -24.39
CA GLY A 345 -7.33 11.52 -25.13
C GLY A 345 -6.89 10.29 -24.30
N TYR A 346 -7.14 10.26 -23.00
CA TYR A 346 -6.88 9.11 -22.17
C TYR A 346 -8.03 8.11 -22.26
N ALA A 347 -7.69 6.87 -22.58
CA ALA A 347 -8.66 5.80 -22.77
C ALA A 347 -9.41 5.49 -21.46
N GLY A 348 -10.72 5.26 -21.59
CA GLY A 348 -11.61 4.90 -20.51
C GLY A 348 -12.91 4.31 -21.04
N GLY A 349 -13.72 3.76 -20.14
CA GLY A 349 -15.02 3.15 -20.41
C GLY A 349 -15.43 2.24 -19.27
N ASP A 350 -16.71 1.98 -19.11
CA ASP A 350 -17.22 1.08 -18.06
C ASP A 350 -16.66 -0.35 -18.20
N ASP A 351 -16.54 -0.84 -19.44
CA ASP A 351 -16.08 -2.21 -19.68
C ASP A 351 -14.59 -2.38 -19.39
N ILE A 352 -13.76 -1.46 -19.87
CA ILE A 352 -12.32 -1.51 -19.62
C ILE A 352 -12.00 -1.30 -18.12
N GLN A 353 -12.70 -0.38 -17.44
CA GLN A 353 -12.49 -0.15 -16.02
C GLN A 353 -12.84 -1.39 -15.17
N ARG A 354 -14.08 -1.94 -15.35
CA ARG A 354 -14.51 -3.08 -14.53
C ARG A 354 -13.65 -4.33 -14.77
N ASN A 355 -13.28 -4.61 -16.03
CA ASN A 355 -12.42 -5.74 -16.37
C ASN A 355 -10.99 -5.53 -15.82
N PHE A 356 -10.47 -4.30 -15.94
CA PHE A 356 -9.18 -3.92 -15.34
C PHE A 356 -9.14 -4.18 -13.84
N LEU A 357 -10.15 -3.76 -13.09
CA LEU A 357 -10.16 -3.92 -11.63
C LEU A 357 -10.07 -5.39 -11.20
N ILE A 358 -10.78 -6.30 -11.87
CA ILE A 358 -10.68 -7.73 -11.59
C ILE A 358 -9.31 -8.29 -12.01
N LYS A 359 -8.89 -8.01 -13.27
CA LYS A 359 -7.61 -8.50 -13.80
C LYS A 359 -6.43 -7.99 -12.97
N ALA A 360 -6.43 -6.70 -12.60
CA ALA A 360 -5.38 -6.11 -11.77
C ALA A 360 -5.29 -6.78 -10.40
N ALA A 361 -6.41 -7.06 -9.73
CA ALA A 361 -6.42 -7.78 -8.46
C ALA A 361 -5.84 -9.20 -8.59
N VAL A 362 -6.15 -9.91 -9.69
CA VAL A 362 -5.62 -11.26 -9.95
C VAL A 362 -4.12 -11.21 -10.25
N VAL A 363 -3.67 -10.36 -11.19
CA VAL A 363 -2.25 -10.33 -11.57
C VAL A 363 -1.36 -9.74 -10.46
N ALA A 364 -1.90 -8.84 -9.63
CA ALA A 364 -1.19 -8.30 -8.47
C ALA A 364 -0.87 -9.42 -7.46
N GLN A 365 -1.85 -10.28 -7.14
CA GLN A 365 -1.64 -11.43 -6.26
C GLN A 365 -0.64 -12.43 -6.88
N LYS A 366 -0.75 -12.72 -8.18
CA LYS A 366 0.23 -13.55 -8.90
C LYS A 366 1.65 -12.99 -8.82
N ALA A 367 1.80 -11.68 -8.77
CA ALA A 367 3.10 -11.00 -8.69
C ALA A 367 3.60 -10.75 -7.26
N GLY A 368 2.88 -11.25 -6.22
CA GLY A 368 3.25 -11.08 -4.82
C GLY A 368 3.10 -9.65 -4.30
N ILE A 369 2.19 -8.86 -4.87
CA ILE A 369 1.80 -7.55 -4.36
C ILE A 369 0.80 -7.76 -3.23
N SER A 370 1.01 -7.11 -2.08
CA SER A 370 0.23 -7.34 -0.86
C SER A 370 -1.15 -6.68 -0.89
N GLY A 371 -1.35 -5.64 -1.69
CA GLY A 371 -2.64 -4.94 -1.77
C GLY A 371 -2.71 -3.96 -2.93
N LEU A 372 -3.94 -3.65 -3.31
CA LEU A 372 -4.26 -2.74 -4.40
C LEU A 372 -5.34 -1.76 -3.94
N TYR A 373 -5.01 -0.48 -3.86
CA TYR A 373 -5.92 0.59 -3.43
C TYR A 373 -6.43 1.35 -4.64
N ILE A 374 -7.73 1.29 -4.82
CA ILE A 374 -8.38 1.93 -5.94
C ILE A 374 -8.65 3.40 -5.63
N TYR A 375 -8.29 4.25 -6.54
CA TYR A 375 -8.67 5.64 -6.57
C TYR A 375 -9.96 5.77 -7.38
N SER A 376 -11.13 6.10 -6.80
CA SER A 376 -11.36 6.44 -5.42
C SER A 376 -12.75 5.96 -4.97
N THR A 377 -13.21 6.38 -3.77
CA THR A 377 -14.53 6.03 -3.24
C THR A 377 -15.67 6.41 -4.20
N ALA A 378 -15.66 7.65 -4.71
CA ALA A 378 -16.68 8.13 -5.64
C ALA A 378 -16.13 9.11 -6.66
N GLU A 379 -16.83 9.26 -7.76
CA GLU A 379 -16.54 10.26 -8.78
C GLU A 379 -16.65 11.66 -8.18
N SER A 380 -15.70 12.54 -8.51
CA SER A 380 -15.71 13.90 -7.99
C SER A 380 -16.69 14.82 -8.74
N LYS A 381 -17.13 14.40 -9.95
CA LYS A 381 -18.12 15.08 -10.78
C LYS A 381 -19.08 14.09 -11.44
N PRO A 382 -20.28 14.53 -11.84
CA PRO A 382 -21.12 13.74 -12.72
C PRO A 382 -20.35 13.35 -14.01
N LEU A 383 -20.54 12.12 -14.49
CA LEU A 383 -19.79 11.60 -15.63
C LEU A 383 -19.91 12.48 -16.90
N ALA A 384 -21.07 13.12 -17.11
CA ALA A 384 -21.28 14.06 -18.22
C ALA A 384 -20.41 15.32 -18.14
N GLU A 385 -20.09 15.77 -16.90
CA GLU A 385 -19.30 16.97 -16.60
C GLU A 385 -17.82 16.68 -16.40
N ALA A 386 -17.42 15.41 -16.42
CA ALA A 386 -16.05 15.00 -16.20
C ALA A 386 -15.15 15.49 -17.35
N SER A 387 -14.19 16.35 -17.01
CA SER A 387 -13.22 16.97 -17.92
C SER A 387 -11.78 16.57 -17.65
N ASP A 388 -11.55 15.82 -16.58
CA ASP A 388 -10.28 15.23 -16.17
C ASP A 388 -10.52 13.73 -15.90
N PRO A 389 -9.62 12.82 -16.30
CA PRO A 389 -9.76 11.39 -16.07
C PRO A 389 -10.06 11.02 -14.62
N TYR A 390 -9.43 11.70 -13.66
CA TYR A 390 -9.62 11.45 -12.23
C TYR A 390 -11.04 11.78 -11.73
N HIS A 391 -11.80 12.60 -12.48
CA HIS A 391 -13.20 12.87 -12.14
C HIS A 391 -14.12 11.65 -12.27
N ALA A 392 -13.71 10.67 -13.07
CA ALA A 392 -14.51 9.50 -13.48
C ALA A 392 -13.92 8.17 -12.99
N MET A 393 -13.26 8.16 -11.82
CA MET A 393 -12.57 6.98 -11.26
C MET A 393 -13.21 6.47 -9.96
N GLY A 394 -14.50 6.65 -9.73
CA GLY A 394 -15.18 6.26 -8.49
C GLY A 394 -15.74 4.84 -8.51
N PHE A 395 -15.75 4.16 -7.35
CA PHE A 395 -16.60 3.00 -7.11
C PHE A 395 -18.08 3.37 -7.10
N TYR A 396 -18.36 4.58 -6.67
CA TYR A 396 -19.68 5.18 -6.75
C TYR A 396 -19.67 6.36 -7.71
N GLN A 397 -20.81 6.64 -8.30
CA GLN A 397 -21.05 7.92 -8.96
C GLN A 397 -20.87 9.05 -7.94
N ARG A 398 -20.81 10.31 -8.41
CA ARG A 398 -20.73 11.46 -7.51
C ARG A 398 -21.75 11.36 -6.38
N LEU A 399 -21.27 11.42 -5.15
CA LEU A 399 -22.12 11.38 -3.95
C LEU A 399 -22.93 12.67 -3.82
N SER A 400 -24.21 12.53 -3.47
CA SER A 400 -25.07 13.66 -3.12
C SER A 400 -24.79 14.13 -1.70
N SER A 401 -24.95 15.42 -1.43
CA SER A 401 -24.79 15.99 -0.09
C SER A 401 -26.09 16.04 0.73
N GLY A 402 -27.20 15.53 0.16
CA GLY A 402 -28.50 15.42 0.83
C GLY A 402 -29.70 15.38 -0.16
N PRO A 403 -30.62 14.44 -0.06
CA PRO A 403 -30.49 13.24 0.78
C PRO A 403 -29.28 12.40 0.36
N TYR A 404 -28.60 11.78 1.30
CA TYR A 404 -27.38 10.99 1.04
C TYR A 404 -27.70 9.80 0.14
N GLN A 405 -27.24 9.85 -1.11
CA GLN A 405 -27.45 8.82 -2.11
C GLN A 405 -26.10 8.41 -2.69
N ALA A 406 -25.93 7.11 -2.85
CA ALA A 406 -24.76 6.50 -3.47
C ALA A 406 -25.22 5.49 -4.52
N THR A 407 -24.84 5.72 -5.77
CA THR A 407 -25.10 4.79 -6.89
C THR A 407 -23.80 4.10 -7.25
N ILE A 408 -23.74 2.78 -7.08
CA ILE A 408 -22.56 1.99 -7.42
C ILE A 408 -22.32 2.00 -8.93
N THR A 409 -21.06 2.07 -9.33
CA THR A 409 -20.64 1.99 -10.74
C THR A 409 -20.43 0.52 -11.16
N PRO A 410 -20.31 0.22 -12.46
CA PRO A 410 -19.91 -1.10 -12.92
C PRO A 410 -18.56 -1.54 -12.34
N GLY A 411 -17.59 -0.61 -12.20
CA GLY A 411 -16.30 -0.86 -11.54
C GLY A 411 -16.46 -1.21 -10.07
N GLY A 412 -17.29 -0.49 -9.32
CA GLY A 412 -17.59 -0.80 -7.92
C GLY A 412 -18.24 -2.17 -7.75
N THR A 413 -19.17 -2.54 -8.64
CA THR A 413 -19.79 -3.87 -8.65
C THR A 413 -18.76 -4.98 -8.91
N ALA A 414 -17.88 -4.78 -9.91
CA ALA A 414 -16.82 -5.74 -10.22
C ALA A 414 -15.82 -5.90 -9.07
N TRP A 415 -15.46 -4.79 -8.39
CA TRP A 415 -14.59 -4.83 -7.22
C TRP A 415 -15.22 -5.59 -6.05
N ARG A 416 -16.51 -5.37 -5.78
CA ARG A 416 -17.28 -6.15 -4.81
C ARG A 416 -17.23 -7.64 -5.14
N THR A 417 -17.43 -8.00 -6.39
CA THR A 417 -17.42 -9.41 -6.81
C THR A 417 -16.06 -10.07 -6.61
N VAL A 418 -14.96 -9.42 -7.05
CA VAL A 418 -13.63 -10.01 -6.88
C VAL A 418 -13.24 -10.11 -5.41
N SER A 419 -13.54 -9.07 -4.59
CA SER A 419 -13.24 -9.11 -3.16
C SER A 419 -14.09 -10.11 -2.38
N THR A 420 -15.36 -10.30 -2.76
CA THR A 420 -16.24 -11.31 -2.16
C THR A 420 -15.76 -12.74 -2.47
N LEU A 421 -15.41 -13.00 -3.72
CA LEU A 421 -15.05 -14.35 -4.15
C LEU A 421 -13.59 -14.73 -3.83
N LEU A 422 -12.68 -13.74 -3.74
CA LEU A 422 -11.26 -13.99 -3.49
C LEU A 422 -10.74 -13.44 -2.15
N GLY A 423 -11.52 -12.68 -1.39
CA GLY A 423 -11.04 -11.84 -0.26
C GLY A 423 -10.26 -12.57 0.84
N THR A 424 -10.52 -13.85 1.07
CA THR A 424 -9.80 -14.69 2.05
C THR A 424 -8.87 -15.71 1.40
N ARG A 425 -8.83 -15.76 0.07
CA ARG A 425 -8.09 -16.76 -0.70
C ARG A 425 -6.69 -16.27 -1.06
N LEU A 426 -5.78 -17.22 -1.13
CA LEU A 426 -4.39 -17.01 -1.55
C LEU A 426 -4.18 -17.56 -2.95
N TYR A 427 -3.42 -16.84 -3.78
CA TYR A 427 -3.02 -17.34 -5.08
C TYR A 427 -2.18 -18.63 -4.96
N ASP A 428 -2.58 -19.68 -5.66
CA ASP A 428 -1.86 -20.94 -5.73
C ASP A 428 -1.22 -21.12 -7.12
N PRO A 429 0.12 -20.92 -7.23
CA PRO A 429 0.83 -21.08 -8.49
C PRO A 429 0.88 -22.55 -8.97
N ALA A 430 0.89 -23.52 -8.05
CA ALA A 430 0.95 -24.95 -8.41
C ALA A 430 -0.37 -25.41 -9.01
N GLU A 431 -1.49 -25.04 -8.38
CA GLU A 431 -2.81 -25.34 -8.91
C GLU A 431 -3.10 -24.58 -10.22
N THR A 432 -2.65 -23.30 -10.29
CA THR A 432 -2.72 -22.53 -11.55
C THR A 432 -1.98 -23.24 -12.69
N GLY A 433 -0.83 -23.84 -12.42
CA GLY A 433 -0.05 -24.59 -13.41
C GLY A 433 -0.82 -25.81 -13.96
N LYS A 434 -1.64 -26.45 -13.14
CA LYS A 434 -2.48 -27.60 -13.57
C LYS A 434 -3.60 -27.21 -14.53
N LEU A 435 -4.00 -25.94 -14.58
CA LEU A 435 -5.00 -25.43 -15.51
C LEU A 435 -4.54 -25.54 -16.98
N GLN A 436 -3.24 -25.55 -17.25
CA GLN A 436 -2.67 -25.63 -18.60
C GLN A 436 -3.26 -24.61 -19.56
N LEU A 437 -3.37 -23.35 -19.11
CA LEU A 437 -4.05 -22.28 -19.84
C LEU A 437 -3.41 -22.05 -21.20
N PRO A 438 -4.19 -22.06 -22.31
CA PRO A 438 -3.72 -21.66 -23.63
C PRO A 438 -3.22 -20.22 -23.67
N ALA A 439 -2.36 -19.87 -24.63
CA ALA A 439 -1.73 -18.56 -24.74
C ALA A 439 -2.70 -17.37 -24.80
N ASN A 440 -3.92 -17.60 -25.32
CA ASN A 440 -4.99 -16.61 -25.44
C ASN A 440 -5.92 -16.54 -24.21
N ILE A 441 -5.64 -17.31 -23.16
CA ILE A 441 -6.38 -17.28 -21.88
C ILE A 441 -5.42 -16.88 -20.78
N ASP A 442 -5.90 -16.12 -19.78
CA ASP A 442 -5.18 -15.87 -18.54
C ASP A 442 -6.12 -16.07 -17.35
N GLY A 443 -5.52 -16.12 -16.15
CA GLY A 443 -6.23 -16.33 -14.91
C GLY A 443 -5.36 -16.95 -13.83
N GLY A 444 -6.02 -17.58 -12.86
CA GLY A 444 -5.33 -18.27 -11.76
C GLY A 444 -6.28 -19.00 -10.83
N ALA A 445 -5.70 -19.83 -9.97
CA ALA A 445 -6.37 -20.55 -8.92
C ALA A 445 -6.12 -19.90 -7.56
N PHE A 446 -7.17 -19.80 -6.74
CA PHE A 446 -7.14 -19.14 -5.44
C PHE A 446 -7.76 -20.08 -4.38
N TYR A 447 -6.97 -20.43 -3.39
CA TYR A 447 -7.33 -21.39 -2.34
C TYR A 447 -7.71 -20.69 -1.04
N SER A 448 -8.79 -21.15 -0.41
CA SER A 448 -9.18 -20.75 0.93
C SER A 448 -8.82 -21.85 1.93
N THR A 449 -7.96 -21.51 2.88
CA THR A 449 -7.66 -22.42 4.01
C THR A 449 -8.83 -22.57 4.98
N ASN A 450 -9.77 -21.62 4.99
CA ASN A 450 -10.94 -21.65 5.87
C ASN A 450 -12.04 -22.57 5.32
N ASP A 451 -12.24 -22.52 3.99
CA ASP A 451 -13.34 -23.25 3.32
C ASP A 451 -12.86 -24.55 2.68
N ASP A 452 -11.53 -24.78 2.59
CA ASP A 452 -10.89 -25.91 1.91
C ASP A 452 -11.36 -26.06 0.45
N ASP A 453 -11.51 -24.92 -0.24
CA ASP A 453 -12.00 -24.85 -1.60
C ASP A 453 -11.18 -23.90 -2.50
N TYR A 454 -11.35 -24.07 -3.80
CA TYR A 454 -10.73 -23.21 -4.82
C TYR A 454 -11.78 -22.35 -5.52
N VAL A 455 -11.35 -21.12 -5.89
CA VAL A 455 -11.99 -20.31 -6.93
C VAL A 455 -10.98 -20.13 -8.05
N TYR A 456 -11.39 -20.44 -9.28
CA TYR A 456 -10.59 -20.21 -10.48
C TYR A 456 -11.11 -18.98 -11.19
N VAL A 457 -10.22 -18.04 -11.51
CA VAL A 457 -10.59 -16.83 -12.28
C VAL A 457 -10.00 -16.96 -13.67
N LEU A 458 -10.83 -16.86 -14.71
CA LEU A 458 -10.40 -17.06 -16.10
C LEU A 458 -10.98 -15.99 -17.01
N TRP A 459 -10.24 -15.61 -18.04
CA TRP A 459 -10.72 -14.73 -19.12
C TRP A 459 -9.99 -14.98 -20.45
N ALA A 460 -10.63 -14.66 -21.56
CA ALA A 460 -9.97 -14.54 -22.85
C ALA A 460 -9.16 -13.23 -22.88
N LYS A 461 -7.88 -13.30 -23.25
CA LYS A 461 -7.00 -12.11 -23.30
C LYS A 461 -7.50 -11.12 -24.35
N THR A 462 -7.70 -9.89 -23.96
CA THR A 462 -8.02 -8.78 -24.86
C THR A 462 -6.76 -8.30 -25.58
N THR A 463 -6.92 -7.95 -26.85
CA THR A 463 -5.87 -7.43 -27.72
C THR A 463 -6.38 -6.25 -28.54
N GLY A 464 -5.49 -5.37 -28.97
CA GLY A 464 -5.90 -4.15 -29.65
C GLY A 464 -6.69 -3.20 -28.75
N ALA A 465 -7.40 -2.25 -29.34
CA ALA A 465 -8.18 -1.23 -28.63
C ALA A 465 -9.61 -1.72 -28.33
N SER A 466 -9.76 -2.90 -27.71
CA SER A 466 -11.07 -3.52 -27.50
C SER A 466 -11.09 -4.41 -26.28
N GLU A 467 -12.25 -4.48 -25.62
CA GLU A 467 -12.57 -5.48 -24.60
C GLU A 467 -13.19 -6.76 -25.20
N THR A 468 -13.39 -6.78 -26.53
CA THR A 468 -13.94 -7.94 -27.22
C THR A 468 -12.85 -9.01 -27.40
N ALA A 469 -13.03 -10.15 -26.74
CA ALA A 469 -12.20 -11.34 -26.89
C ALA A 469 -13.09 -12.57 -26.65
N SER A 470 -12.72 -13.71 -27.23
CA SER A 470 -13.42 -14.98 -27.01
C SER A 470 -12.44 -16.15 -27.01
N ALA A 471 -12.70 -17.13 -26.17
CA ALA A 471 -11.98 -18.39 -26.12
C ALA A 471 -12.87 -19.48 -25.51
N GLU A 472 -12.66 -20.71 -25.92
CA GLU A 472 -13.25 -21.89 -25.29
C GLU A 472 -12.20 -22.53 -24.38
N TYR A 473 -12.61 -22.90 -23.17
CA TYR A 473 -11.75 -23.56 -22.21
C TYR A 473 -12.44 -24.77 -21.60
N SER A 474 -11.71 -25.89 -21.53
CA SER A 474 -12.13 -27.08 -20.81
C SER A 474 -11.09 -27.41 -19.74
N PHE A 475 -11.51 -27.63 -18.51
CA PHE A 475 -10.61 -28.09 -17.47
C PHE A 475 -9.95 -29.42 -17.86
N PRO A 476 -8.64 -29.59 -17.63
CA PRO A 476 -7.97 -30.88 -17.81
C PRO A 476 -8.69 -32.01 -17.06
N THR A 477 -8.61 -33.22 -17.57
CA THR A 477 -9.28 -34.40 -16.98
C THR A 477 -8.78 -34.75 -15.57
N SER A 478 -7.66 -34.20 -15.14
CA SER A 478 -7.14 -34.31 -13.78
C SER A 478 -7.97 -33.56 -12.73
N PHE A 479 -8.85 -32.64 -13.15
CA PHE A 479 -9.73 -31.93 -12.23
C PHE A 479 -10.93 -32.82 -11.84
N PRO A 480 -11.26 -32.92 -10.55
CA PRO A 480 -12.24 -33.92 -10.05
C PRO A 480 -13.69 -33.54 -10.34
N PHE A 481 -13.97 -32.32 -10.78
CA PHE A 481 -15.34 -31.84 -10.98
C PHE A 481 -15.77 -31.90 -12.44
N LYS A 482 -17.03 -32.27 -12.66
CA LYS A 482 -17.67 -32.29 -13.99
C LYS A 482 -18.65 -31.14 -14.19
N THR A 483 -19.05 -30.50 -13.10
CA THR A 483 -19.97 -29.36 -13.08
C THR A 483 -19.42 -28.33 -12.13
N ALA A 484 -19.59 -27.07 -12.45
CA ALA A 484 -19.17 -25.95 -11.59
C ALA A 484 -20.21 -24.80 -11.66
N GLU A 485 -20.12 -23.90 -10.72
CA GLU A 485 -20.82 -22.61 -10.81
C GLU A 485 -19.85 -21.55 -11.36
N GLN A 486 -20.28 -20.87 -12.42
CA GLN A 486 -19.59 -19.74 -13.00
C GLN A 486 -20.28 -18.45 -12.57
N PHE A 487 -19.53 -17.52 -12.00
CA PHE A 487 -20.02 -16.20 -11.62
C PHE A 487 -19.47 -15.16 -12.58
N ASP A 488 -20.32 -14.26 -13.03
CA ASP A 488 -19.93 -13.08 -13.79
C ASP A 488 -19.43 -11.94 -12.89
N TRP A 489 -19.04 -10.81 -13.47
CA TRP A 489 -18.59 -9.64 -12.74
C TRP A 489 -19.66 -8.98 -11.83
N LYS A 490 -20.95 -9.40 -11.97
CA LYS A 490 -22.06 -9.01 -11.09
C LYS A 490 -22.34 -10.02 -9.99
N ASN A 491 -21.47 -11.01 -9.83
CA ASN A 491 -21.65 -12.14 -8.91
C ASN A 491 -22.91 -12.96 -9.20
N LYS A 492 -23.31 -13.06 -10.48
CA LYS A 492 -24.46 -13.87 -10.88
C LYS A 492 -24.02 -15.28 -11.24
N PRO A 493 -24.53 -16.31 -10.54
CA PRO A 493 -24.16 -17.71 -10.83
C PRO A 493 -24.84 -18.22 -12.09
N THR A 494 -24.11 -19.07 -12.82
CA THR A 494 -24.60 -19.87 -13.91
C THR A 494 -23.95 -21.26 -13.83
N ARG A 495 -24.73 -22.31 -13.88
CA ARG A 495 -24.19 -23.68 -13.87
C ARG A 495 -23.53 -23.99 -15.22
N VAL A 496 -22.28 -24.48 -15.16
CA VAL A 496 -21.53 -24.86 -16.35
C VAL A 496 -21.12 -26.34 -16.29
N THR A 497 -21.07 -26.97 -17.46
CA THR A 497 -20.66 -28.37 -17.63
C THR A 497 -19.81 -28.50 -18.90
N GLY A 498 -18.66 -29.14 -18.80
CA GLY A 498 -17.77 -29.33 -19.96
C GLY A 498 -16.98 -28.07 -20.31
N SER A 499 -17.10 -27.60 -21.55
CA SER A 499 -16.40 -26.40 -22.03
C SER A 499 -17.04 -25.12 -21.51
N ILE A 500 -16.21 -24.11 -21.24
CA ILE A 500 -16.60 -22.80 -20.77
C ILE A 500 -16.24 -21.75 -21.83
N SER A 501 -17.24 -21.00 -22.28
CA SER A 501 -17.03 -19.87 -23.18
C SER A 501 -16.54 -18.67 -22.39
N LEU A 502 -15.31 -18.24 -22.65
CA LEU A 502 -14.67 -17.08 -22.03
C LEU A 502 -14.74 -15.86 -22.93
N THR A 503 -14.87 -14.69 -22.32
CA THR A 503 -14.79 -13.39 -22.99
C THR A 503 -13.66 -12.56 -22.41
N GLY A 504 -13.47 -11.31 -22.87
CA GLY A 504 -12.55 -10.35 -22.26
C GLY A 504 -12.92 -9.97 -20.82
N SER A 505 -14.18 -10.22 -20.40
CA SER A 505 -14.62 -10.04 -19.02
C SER A 505 -14.31 -11.28 -18.19
N PRO A 506 -13.56 -11.17 -17.07
CA PRO A 506 -13.25 -12.31 -16.21
C PRO A 506 -14.48 -12.97 -15.62
N VAL A 507 -14.41 -14.31 -15.49
CA VAL A 507 -15.40 -15.13 -14.80
C VAL A 507 -14.74 -15.88 -13.65
N PHE A 508 -15.51 -16.17 -12.61
CA PHE A 508 -15.07 -16.92 -11.44
C PHE A 508 -15.75 -18.29 -11.44
N ILE A 509 -14.99 -19.33 -11.26
CA ILE A 509 -15.47 -20.70 -11.36
C ILE A 509 -15.25 -21.39 -10.02
N LYS A 510 -16.33 -21.87 -9.45
CA LYS A 510 -16.37 -22.62 -8.20
C LYS A 510 -16.86 -24.02 -8.47
N PRO A 511 -16.02 -25.06 -8.19
CA PRO A 511 -16.39 -26.47 -8.36
C PRO A 511 -17.62 -26.92 -7.60
#